data_7dfaf473e82396fb0d1da55bbf845528
#
_entry.id   7dfaf473e82396fb0d1da55bbf845528
#
_cell.length_a   1.000
_cell.length_b   1.000
_cell.length_c   1.000
_cell.angle_alpha   90.00
_cell.angle_beta   90.00
_cell.angle_gamma   90.00
#
_symmetry.space_group_name_H-M   'P 1'
#
loop_
_entity.id
_entity.type
_entity.pdbx_description
1 polymer ?
#
loop_
_entity_poly.entity_id
_entity_poly.type
_entity_poly.pdbx_seq_one_letter_code
_entity_poly.pdbx_strand_id
1 'polypeptide(L)'
;NGDSLRLTDVLQAYPLPTIPVDVAAVGSLLRSLTQDLNLQNKLYSRLAALGGAPQPGPDLVAAAQPGGIRFEQVPFSFKGYFVNSIKAGAYLPETATEQSQAPLVVLAPGLNTDMNALLYVGQTLASHGYAVAALDLPFTSADTMTAAIKGTGAIPPANAWYRQPITVSKLIDQMEQRWGDRVDTQRVGLLGQSLGGYTVTALAGAELDWPNLVRGCQPLNDPRSVVLNPALVWQCKAPGRVVKQTSFRDPRVKVAVAVNPV
;
A
#
# COMPACT_ATOMS: atom_id res chain seq x y z
N ASN A 1 6.19 18.67 21.19
CA ASN A 1 7.48 18.05 21.58
C ASN A 1 7.31 16.56 21.41
N GLY A 2 7.66 16.04 20.23
CA GLY A 2 7.73 14.61 20.01
C GLY A 2 9.06 14.09 20.52
N ASP A 3 9.04 13.32 21.59
CA ASP A 3 10.20 12.58 22.04
C ASP A 3 10.56 11.56 20.96
N SER A 4 11.59 11.89 20.19
CA SER A 4 12.16 10.94 19.23
C SER A 4 12.84 9.81 20.01
N LEU A 5 12.46 8.56 19.74
CA LEU A 5 13.10 7.38 20.32
C LEU A 5 14.60 7.42 19.98
N ARG A 6 15.45 7.47 21.01
CA ARG A 6 16.91 7.45 20.85
C ARG A 6 17.41 6.01 20.91
N LEU A 7 18.53 5.73 20.28
CA LEU A 7 19.19 4.44 20.39
C LEU A 7 19.49 4.09 21.86
N THR A 8 19.83 5.09 22.69
CA THR A 8 20.04 4.95 24.12
C THR A 8 18.81 4.45 24.87
N ASP A 9 17.60 4.86 24.48
CA ASP A 9 16.35 4.44 25.11
C ASP A 9 16.06 2.97 24.81
N VAL A 10 16.38 2.54 23.56
CA VAL A 10 16.31 1.13 23.14
C VAL A 10 17.32 0.28 23.90
N LEU A 11 18.56 0.76 24.05
CA LEU A 11 19.61 0.04 24.76
C LEU A 11 19.30 -0.08 26.26
N GLN A 12 18.71 0.95 26.88
CA GLN A 12 18.31 0.92 28.28
C GLN A 12 17.11 0.00 28.54
N ALA A 13 16.22 -0.13 27.56
CA ALA A 13 15.07 -1.03 27.65
C ALA A 13 15.43 -2.50 27.36
N TYR A 14 16.68 -2.79 26.96
CA TYR A 14 17.10 -4.15 26.64
C TYR A 14 17.16 -5.01 27.93
N PRO A 15 16.51 -6.16 27.96
CA PRO A 15 16.30 -6.90 29.24
C PRO A 15 17.52 -7.66 29.75
N LEU A 16 18.64 -7.63 29.05
CA LEU A 16 19.86 -8.32 29.44
C LEU A 16 20.97 -7.32 29.81
N PRO A 17 21.87 -7.66 30.74
CA PRO A 17 22.95 -6.80 31.19
C PRO A 17 24.04 -6.57 30.12
N THR A 18 24.06 -7.41 29.10
CA THR A 18 24.98 -7.31 27.95
C THR A 18 24.22 -7.53 26.67
N ILE A 19 24.53 -6.75 25.63
CA ILE A 19 23.98 -6.91 24.29
C ILE A 19 25.02 -7.69 23.47
N PRO A 20 24.76 -8.94 23.08
CA PRO A 20 25.65 -9.65 22.18
C PRO A 20 25.64 -8.97 20.80
N VAL A 21 26.79 -8.50 20.36
CA VAL A 21 26.97 -7.92 19.02
C VAL A 21 27.67 -8.94 18.14
N ASP A 22 26.98 -9.47 17.16
CA ASP A 22 27.58 -10.29 16.10
C ASP A 22 28.28 -9.37 15.09
N VAL A 23 29.60 -9.27 15.21
CA VAL A 23 30.43 -8.41 14.35
C VAL A 23 30.35 -8.86 12.88
N ALA A 24 30.19 -10.16 12.62
CA ALA A 24 30.04 -10.68 11.26
C ALA A 24 28.69 -10.27 10.65
N ALA A 25 27.62 -10.31 11.44
CA ALA A 25 26.29 -9.82 11.03
C ALA A 25 26.31 -8.31 10.77
N VAL A 26 26.94 -7.52 11.64
CA VAL A 26 27.14 -6.07 11.43
C VAL A 26 27.93 -5.80 10.15
N GLY A 27 29.03 -6.53 9.92
CA GLY A 27 29.80 -6.41 8.68
C GLY A 27 29.02 -6.78 7.43
N SER A 28 28.12 -7.77 7.50
CA SER A 28 27.23 -8.16 6.41
C SER A 28 26.17 -7.08 6.14
N LEU A 29 25.60 -6.53 7.20
CA LEU A 29 24.66 -5.41 7.12
C LEU A 29 25.27 -4.19 6.43
N LEU A 30 26.47 -3.79 6.84
CA LEU A 30 27.19 -2.66 6.23
C LEU A 30 27.50 -2.90 4.75
N ARG A 31 27.90 -4.11 4.36
CA ARG A 31 28.13 -4.46 2.95
C ARG A 31 26.83 -4.36 2.14
N SER A 32 25.73 -4.92 2.65
CA SER A 32 24.43 -4.84 1.97
C SER A 32 23.96 -3.40 1.81
N LEU A 33 24.03 -2.59 2.87
CA LEU A 33 23.73 -1.16 2.81
C LEU A 33 24.56 -0.43 1.75
N THR A 34 25.85 -0.70 1.72
CA THR A 34 26.76 -0.09 0.72
C THR A 34 26.39 -0.50 -0.70
N GLN A 35 26.05 -1.77 -0.91
CA GLN A 35 25.60 -2.26 -2.23
C GLN A 35 24.29 -1.62 -2.67
N ASP A 36 23.31 -1.51 -1.76
CA ASP A 36 22.02 -0.88 -2.06
C ASP A 36 22.17 0.61 -2.37
N LEU A 37 22.98 1.33 -1.58
CA LEU A 37 23.28 2.74 -1.84
C LEU A 37 23.99 2.95 -3.20
N ASN A 38 24.94 2.08 -3.54
CA ASN A 38 25.62 2.12 -4.82
C ASN A 38 24.67 1.84 -5.99
N LEU A 39 23.75 0.88 -5.83
CA LEU A 39 22.73 0.57 -6.82
C LEU A 39 21.78 1.76 -7.02
N GLN A 40 21.30 2.36 -5.94
CA GLN A 40 20.45 3.55 -5.96
C GLN A 40 21.17 4.72 -6.67
N ASN A 41 22.41 5.02 -6.28
CA ASN A 41 23.19 6.09 -6.90
C ASN A 41 23.40 5.85 -8.40
N LYS A 42 23.65 4.61 -8.82
CA LYS A 42 23.78 4.23 -10.22
C LYS A 42 22.44 4.40 -10.96
N LEU A 43 21.32 4.06 -10.33
CA LEU A 43 19.99 4.27 -10.89
C LEU A 43 19.69 5.76 -11.06
N TYR A 44 19.90 6.56 -10.01
CA TYR A 44 19.70 8.02 -10.07
C TYR A 44 20.58 8.67 -11.13
N SER A 45 21.85 8.26 -11.24
CA SER A 45 22.75 8.78 -12.27
C SER A 45 22.26 8.44 -13.68
N ARG A 46 21.72 7.23 -13.90
CA ARG A 46 21.13 6.85 -15.18
C ARG A 46 19.85 7.62 -15.49
N LEU A 47 18.98 7.80 -14.48
CA LEU A 47 17.75 8.60 -14.64
C LEU A 47 18.08 10.07 -14.94
N ALA A 48 19.09 10.63 -14.25
CA ALA A 48 19.56 11.99 -14.53
C ALA A 48 20.15 12.13 -15.95
N ALA A 49 20.89 11.11 -16.42
CA ALA A 49 21.45 11.08 -17.79
C ALA A 49 20.36 10.97 -18.88
N LEU A 50 19.18 10.46 -18.54
CA LEU A 50 18.01 10.43 -19.44
C LEU A 50 17.28 11.80 -19.52
N GLY A 51 17.82 12.85 -18.92
CA GLY A 51 17.27 14.19 -18.99
C GLY A 51 16.31 14.57 -17.86
N GLY A 52 16.29 13.76 -16.79
CA GLY A 52 15.38 13.96 -15.66
C GLY A 52 13.93 13.62 -15.98
N ALA A 53 13.05 13.76 -15.01
CA ALA A 53 11.62 13.67 -15.26
C ALA A 53 11.21 14.85 -16.16
N PRO A 54 10.44 14.61 -17.23
CA PRO A 54 9.89 15.71 -18.03
C PRO A 54 9.21 16.70 -17.08
N GLN A 55 9.51 17.98 -17.24
CA GLN A 55 8.77 19.00 -16.50
C GLN A 55 7.30 18.88 -16.89
N PRO A 56 6.37 18.83 -15.93
CA PRO A 56 4.97 18.74 -16.27
C PRO A 56 4.59 19.97 -17.09
N GLY A 57 3.95 19.73 -18.22
CA GLY A 57 3.37 20.80 -19.02
C GLY A 57 2.31 21.58 -18.23
N PRO A 58 1.97 22.80 -18.65
CA PRO A 58 1.01 23.65 -17.96
C PRO A 58 -0.33 22.94 -17.69
N ASP A 59 -0.78 22.10 -18.60
CA ASP A 59 -2.02 21.32 -18.47
C ASP A 59 -1.94 20.30 -17.31
N LEU A 60 -0.79 19.64 -17.12
CA LEU A 60 -0.57 18.73 -16.00
C LEU A 60 -0.46 19.45 -14.68
N VAL A 61 0.16 20.63 -14.67
CA VAL A 61 0.23 21.49 -13.48
C VAL A 61 -1.18 21.97 -13.11
N ALA A 62 -2.00 22.36 -14.08
CA ALA A 62 -3.38 22.76 -13.86
C ALA A 62 -4.23 21.59 -13.34
N ALA A 63 -4.08 20.40 -13.91
CA ALA A 63 -4.80 19.20 -13.47
C ALA A 63 -4.44 18.75 -12.05
N ALA A 64 -3.25 19.10 -11.55
CA ALA A 64 -2.84 18.81 -10.18
C ALA A 64 -3.42 19.81 -9.15
N GLN A 65 -3.98 20.94 -9.60
CA GLN A 65 -4.68 21.88 -8.72
C GLN A 65 -6.10 21.36 -8.42
N PRO A 66 -6.70 21.77 -7.29
CA PRO A 66 -8.10 21.48 -7.03
C PRO A 66 -9.00 21.96 -8.18
N GLY A 67 -9.91 21.10 -8.63
CA GLY A 67 -10.94 21.44 -9.59
C GLY A 67 -12.07 22.28 -8.99
N GLY A 68 -13.05 22.66 -9.82
CA GLY A 68 -14.18 23.49 -9.42
C GLY A 68 -15.41 22.73 -8.96
N ILE A 69 -15.42 21.39 -9.01
CA ILE A 69 -16.60 20.58 -8.67
C ILE A 69 -16.64 20.35 -7.16
N ARG A 70 -17.76 20.67 -6.53
CA ARG A 70 -18.03 20.31 -5.13
C ARG A 70 -18.30 18.83 -5.02
N PHE A 71 -17.91 18.26 -3.87
CA PHE A 71 -18.12 16.85 -3.56
C PHE A 71 -18.49 16.68 -2.08
N GLU A 72 -19.26 15.65 -1.81
CA GLU A 72 -19.52 15.18 -0.44
C GLU A 72 -18.47 14.13 -0.04
N GLN A 73 -18.12 14.12 1.24
CA GLN A 73 -17.30 13.06 1.83
C GLN A 73 -18.16 12.22 2.78
N VAL A 74 -18.31 10.94 2.46
CA VAL A 74 -19.16 10.03 3.20
C VAL A 74 -18.32 8.93 3.85
N PRO A 75 -18.10 8.99 5.18
CA PRO A 75 -17.50 7.87 5.90
C PRO A 75 -18.48 6.70 5.98
N PHE A 76 -17.98 5.49 5.81
CA PHE A 76 -18.77 4.28 5.98
C PHE A 76 -17.91 3.11 6.46
N SER A 77 -18.54 2.00 6.79
CA SER A 77 -17.85 0.75 7.05
C SER A 77 -18.57 -0.41 6.37
N PHE A 78 -17.84 -1.48 6.14
CA PHE A 78 -18.39 -2.69 5.56
C PHE A 78 -17.74 -3.94 6.15
N LYS A 79 -18.43 -5.08 6.04
CA LYS A 79 -17.92 -6.36 6.50
C LYS A 79 -16.93 -6.93 5.50
N GLY A 80 -15.68 -7.16 5.92
CA GLY A 80 -14.67 -7.87 5.15
C GLY A 80 -14.84 -9.38 5.19
N TYR A 81 -14.03 -10.10 4.40
CA TYR A 81 -13.98 -11.56 4.46
C TYR A 81 -13.31 -12.06 5.74
N PHE A 82 -12.37 -11.29 6.28
CA PHE A 82 -11.47 -11.70 7.36
C PHE A 82 -11.63 -10.87 8.63
N VAL A 83 -12.43 -9.81 8.58
CA VAL A 83 -12.71 -8.89 9.68
C VAL A 83 -14.15 -8.44 9.64
N ASN A 84 -14.72 -8.15 10.82
CA ASN A 84 -16.12 -7.78 10.92
C ASN A 84 -16.41 -6.35 10.42
N SER A 85 -15.43 -5.47 10.46
CA SER A 85 -15.59 -4.08 10.04
C SER A 85 -14.31 -3.54 9.40
N ILE A 86 -14.47 -2.88 8.26
CA ILE A 86 -13.41 -2.16 7.55
C ILE A 86 -13.90 -0.72 7.41
N LYS A 87 -13.11 0.23 7.91
CA LYS A 87 -13.38 1.65 7.73
C LYS A 87 -13.09 2.05 6.29
N ALA A 88 -13.96 2.85 5.71
CA ALA A 88 -13.82 3.38 4.36
C ALA A 88 -14.41 4.78 4.26
N GLY A 89 -14.05 5.49 3.21
CA GLY A 89 -14.61 6.79 2.85
C GLY A 89 -14.86 6.87 1.36
N ALA A 90 -15.95 7.52 0.98
CA ALA A 90 -16.28 7.86 -0.40
C ALA A 90 -16.27 9.39 -0.58
N TYR A 91 -15.76 9.84 -1.71
CA TYR A 91 -15.82 11.22 -2.17
C TYR A 91 -16.69 11.21 -3.42
N LEU A 92 -17.84 11.86 -3.36
CA LEU A 92 -18.87 11.79 -4.41
C LEU A 92 -19.08 13.19 -4.99
N PRO A 93 -18.69 13.44 -6.25
CA PRO A 93 -18.88 14.74 -6.86
C PRO A 93 -20.38 15.05 -7.04
N GLU A 94 -20.78 16.31 -6.82
CA GLU A 94 -22.17 16.73 -6.97
C GLU A 94 -22.69 16.57 -8.42
N THR A 95 -21.80 16.47 -9.39
CA THR A 95 -22.13 16.24 -10.79
C THR A 95 -22.44 14.78 -11.13
N ALA A 96 -22.20 13.85 -10.19
CA ALA A 96 -22.51 12.44 -10.36
C ALA A 96 -24.00 12.18 -10.21
N THR A 97 -24.65 11.75 -11.27
CA THR A 97 -26.08 11.47 -11.34
C THR A 97 -26.34 10.13 -12.04
N GLU A 98 -27.59 9.66 -12.03
CA GLU A 98 -27.99 8.45 -12.75
C GLU A 98 -27.74 8.56 -14.27
N GLN A 99 -27.91 9.75 -14.84
CA GLN A 99 -27.72 10.02 -16.27
C GLN A 99 -26.23 10.29 -16.62
N SER A 100 -25.40 10.62 -15.62
CA SER A 100 -24.00 10.94 -15.79
C SER A 100 -23.20 10.39 -14.61
N GLN A 101 -22.95 9.08 -14.65
CA GLN A 101 -22.19 8.41 -13.59
C GLN A 101 -20.74 8.88 -13.55
N ALA A 102 -20.23 9.17 -12.36
CA ALA A 102 -18.82 9.51 -12.16
C ALA A 102 -17.93 8.26 -12.25
N PRO A 103 -16.81 8.28 -12.98
CA PRO A 103 -15.85 7.18 -12.97
C PRO A 103 -15.23 6.99 -11.59
N LEU A 104 -15.08 5.74 -11.16
CA LEU A 104 -14.55 5.40 -9.83
C LEU A 104 -13.03 5.29 -9.83
N VAL A 105 -12.40 5.93 -8.85
CA VAL A 105 -10.99 5.69 -8.50
C VAL A 105 -10.91 5.17 -7.07
N VAL A 106 -10.19 4.05 -6.86
CA VAL A 106 -9.95 3.49 -5.53
C VAL A 106 -8.50 3.74 -5.13
N LEU A 107 -8.33 4.23 -3.90
CA LEU A 107 -7.04 4.53 -3.29
C LEU A 107 -6.67 3.42 -2.29
N ALA A 108 -5.55 2.74 -2.54
CA ALA A 108 -5.02 1.67 -1.68
C ALA A 108 -3.78 2.16 -0.92
N PRO A 109 -3.86 2.35 0.42
CA PRO A 109 -2.75 2.83 1.22
C PRO A 109 -1.65 1.76 1.40
N GLY A 110 -0.48 2.19 1.83
CA GLY A 110 0.66 1.33 2.14
C GLY A 110 0.57 0.66 3.52
N LEU A 111 1.64 -0.05 3.87
CA LEU A 111 1.81 -0.63 5.20
C LEU A 111 1.96 0.50 6.24
N ASN A 112 1.32 0.31 7.41
CA ASN A 112 1.36 1.27 8.52
C ASN A 112 0.82 2.66 8.15
N THR A 113 -0.12 2.72 7.21
CA THR A 113 -0.84 3.92 6.83
C THR A 113 -2.34 3.68 6.87
N ASP A 114 -3.12 4.73 6.82
CA ASP A 114 -4.58 4.68 6.73
C ASP A 114 -5.08 5.34 5.44
N MET A 115 -6.39 5.36 5.26
CA MET A 115 -7.03 5.94 4.09
C MET A 115 -6.74 7.46 3.92
N ASN A 116 -6.34 8.15 5.01
CA ASN A 116 -6.07 9.58 4.97
C ASN A 116 -4.70 9.90 4.35
N ALA A 117 -3.79 8.93 4.24
CA ALA A 117 -2.48 9.12 3.64
C ALA A 117 -2.54 9.61 2.18
N LEU A 118 -3.62 9.27 1.46
CA LEU A 118 -3.86 9.68 0.09
C LEU A 118 -5.05 10.65 -0.03
N LEU A 119 -5.46 11.28 1.08
CA LEU A 119 -6.63 12.15 1.15
C LEU A 119 -6.57 13.29 0.12
N TYR A 120 -5.41 13.93 -0.01
CA TYR A 120 -5.19 15.03 -0.95
C TYR A 120 -5.42 14.60 -2.41
N VAL A 121 -5.02 13.38 -2.77
CA VAL A 121 -5.29 12.82 -4.10
C VAL A 121 -6.79 12.60 -4.30
N GLY A 122 -7.45 12.02 -3.28
CA GLY A 122 -8.89 11.77 -3.32
C GLY A 122 -9.70 13.05 -3.49
N GLN A 123 -9.36 14.10 -2.74
CA GLN A 123 -10.01 15.39 -2.82
C GLN A 123 -9.77 16.07 -4.19
N THR A 124 -8.54 16.03 -4.70
CA THR A 124 -8.23 16.57 -6.02
C THR A 124 -9.03 15.86 -7.10
N LEU A 125 -9.02 14.52 -7.12
CA LEU A 125 -9.78 13.76 -8.10
C LEU A 125 -11.30 14.03 -8.02
N ALA A 126 -11.85 14.10 -6.80
CA ALA A 126 -13.27 14.38 -6.62
C ALA A 126 -13.66 15.78 -7.12
N SER A 127 -12.78 16.78 -6.90
CA SER A 127 -12.97 18.14 -7.41
C SER A 127 -12.90 18.25 -8.94
N HIS A 128 -12.42 17.21 -9.61
CA HIS A 128 -12.42 17.04 -11.08
C HIS A 128 -13.53 16.10 -11.59
N GLY A 129 -14.43 15.66 -10.73
CA GLY A 129 -15.61 14.89 -11.13
C GLY A 129 -15.44 13.35 -11.04
N TYR A 130 -14.38 12.84 -10.44
CA TYR A 130 -14.25 11.42 -10.16
C TYR A 130 -14.91 11.06 -8.83
N ALA A 131 -15.65 9.96 -8.80
CA ALA A 131 -15.96 9.33 -7.52
C ALA A 131 -14.69 8.65 -6.98
N VAL A 132 -14.42 8.82 -5.70
CA VAL A 132 -13.21 8.22 -5.09
C VAL A 132 -13.60 7.39 -3.88
N ALA A 133 -13.01 6.21 -3.74
CA ALA A 133 -13.13 5.39 -2.54
C ALA A 133 -11.76 5.10 -1.94
N ALA A 134 -11.66 5.18 -0.61
CA ALA A 134 -10.47 4.82 0.14
C ALA A 134 -10.85 3.95 1.33
N LEU A 135 -9.91 3.13 1.83
CA LEU A 135 -10.18 2.23 2.96
C LEU A 135 -8.94 2.07 3.84
N ASP A 136 -9.20 1.70 5.10
CA ASP A 136 -8.15 1.15 5.97
C ASP A 136 -7.99 -0.34 5.67
N LEU A 137 -6.82 -0.72 5.17
CA LEU A 137 -6.56 -2.12 4.84
C LEU A 137 -6.41 -2.94 6.13
N PRO A 138 -7.19 -4.01 6.30
CA PRO A 138 -7.15 -4.84 7.50
C PRO A 138 -5.74 -5.40 7.75
N PHE A 139 -5.35 -5.46 9.01
CA PHE A 139 -4.07 -5.96 9.51
C PHE A 139 -2.84 -5.12 9.15
N THR A 140 -2.96 -4.11 8.31
CA THR A 140 -1.83 -3.32 7.80
C THR A 140 -2.03 -1.82 7.97
N SER A 141 -3.19 -1.39 8.48
CA SER A 141 -3.47 0.01 8.82
C SER A 141 -2.59 0.51 9.97
N ALA A 142 -2.43 1.83 10.07
CA ALA A 142 -1.66 2.47 11.13
C ALA A 142 -2.14 2.08 12.54
N ASP A 143 -3.45 2.02 12.76
CA ASP A 143 -4.04 1.59 14.04
C ASP A 143 -3.63 0.15 14.40
N THR A 144 -3.75 -0.78 13.44
CA THR A 144 -3.40 -2.19 13.65
C THR A 144 -1.92 -2.38 13.93
N MET A 145 -1.06 -1.72 13.15
CA MET A 145 0.39 -1.82 13.31
C MET A 145 0.84 -1.20 14.64
N THR A 146 0.28 -0.06 15.01
CA THR A 146 0.55 0.59 16.29
C THR A 146 0.14 -0.29 17.48
N ALA A 147 -1.05 -0.90 17.42
CA ALA A 147 -1.51 -1.82 18.46
C ALA A 147 -0.62 -3.06 18.58
N ALA A 148 -0.18 -3.63 17.45
CA ALA A 148 0.72 -4.77 17.44
C ALA A 148 2.11 -4.42 18.03
N ILE A 149 2.66 -3.25 17.69
CA ILE A 149 3.96 -2.77 18.23
C ILE A 149 3.87 -2.53 19.74
N LYS A 150 2.74 -1.97 20.21
CA LYS A 150 2.50 -1.73 21.64
C LYS A 150 2.14 -3.00 22.42
N GLY A 151 1.97 -4.14 21.78
CA GLY A 151 1.54 -5.39 22.40
C GLY A 151 0.07 -5.38 22.85
N THR A 152 -0.73 -4.42 22.42
CA THR A 152 -2.17 -4.28 22.73
C THR A 152 -3.08 -4.87 21.65
N GLY A 153 -2.50 -5.31 20.53
CA GLY A 153 -3.19 -5.93 19.40
C GLY A 153 -2.46 -7.14 18.84
N ALA A 154 -3.16 -7.88 17.98
CA ALA A 154 -2.58 -9.04 17.32
C ALA A 154 -1.53 -8.64 16.27
N ILE A 155 -0.45 -9.42 16.18
CA ILE A 155 0.51 -9.30 15.09
C ILE A 155 -0.20 -9.65 13.77
N PRO A 156 -0.03 -8.84 12.71
CA PRO A 156 -0.61 -9.13 11.40
C PRO A 156 -0.27 -10.56 10.94
N PRO A 157 -1.26 -11.33 10.50
CA PRO A 157 -1.00 -12.69 10.02
C PRO A 157 -0.13 -12.66 8.77
N ALA A 158 0.68 -13.70 8.59
CA ALA A 158 1.65 -13.80 7.49
C ALA A 158 1.03 -13.63 6.08
N ASN A 159 -0.26 -13.90 5.94
CA ASN A 159 -1.01 -13.81 4.69
C ASN A 159 -1.84 -12.51 4.56
N ALA A 160 -1.66 -11.54 5.46
CA ALA A 160 -2.44 -10.30 5.43
C ALA A 160 -2.21 -9.52 4.14
N TRP A 161 -0.94 -9.41 3.70
CA TRP A 161 -0.59 -8.65 2.51
C TRP A 161 -1.24 -9.22 1.23
N TYR A 162 -1.18 -10.52 1.07
CA TYR A 162 -1.67 -11.18 -0.15
C TYR A 162 -3.20 -11.13 -0.29
N ARG A 163 -3.92 -10.89 0.80
CA ARG A 163 -5.39 -10.81 0.82
C ARG A 163 -5.95 -9.42 0.54
N GLN A 164 -5.11 -8.41 0.48
CA GLN A 164 -5.56 -7.03 0.26
C GLN A 164 -6.31 -6.82 -1.05
N PRO A 165 -5.92 -7.43 -2.19
CA PRO A 165 -6.68 -7.31 -3.43
C PRO A 165 -8.16 -7.74 -3.28
N ILE A 166 -8.42 -8.81 -2.53
CA ILE A 166 -9.80 -9.28 -2.26
C ILE A 166 -10.60 -8.21 -1.50
N THR A 167 -9.94 -7.52 -0.56
CA THR A 167 -10.59 -6.47 0.23
C THR A 167 -10.93 -5.24 -0.62
N VAL A 168 -10.02 -4.86 -1.51
CA VAL A 168 -10.24 -3.73 -2.43
C VAL A 168 -11.32 -4.06 -3.47
N SER A 169 -11.32 -5.27 -4.03
CA SER A 169 -12.41 -5.74 -4.91
C SER A 169 -13.77 -5.65 -4.21
N LYS A 170 -13.82 -6.03 -2.93
CA LYS A 170 -15.05 -5.90 -2.12
C LYS A 170 -15.45 -4.46 -1.85
N LEU A 171 -14.51 -3.52 -1.74
CA LEU A 171 -14.84 -2.09 -1.66
C LEU A 171 -15.54 -1.62 -2.95
N ILE A 172 -15.11 -2.09 -4.12
CA ILE A 172 -15.79 -1.77 -5.39
C ILE A 172 -17.23 -2.31 -5.37
N ASP A 173 -17.48 -3.52 -4.83
CA ASP A 173 -18.83 -4.06 -4.65
C ASP A 173 -19.67 -3.18 -3.71
N GLN A 174 -19.05 -2.63 -2.65
CA GLN A 174 -19.74 -1.72 -1.73
C GLN A 174 -20.06 -0.36 -2.37
N MET A 175 -19.21 0.15 -3.25
CA MET A 175 -19.48 1.34 -4.03
C MET A 175 -20.65 1.12 -4.98
N GLU A 176 -20.71 -0.02 -5.67
CA GLU A 176 -21.81 -0.40 -6.54
C GLU A 176 -23.15 -0.52 -5.78
N GLN A 177 -23.13 -1.19 -4.62
CA GLN A 177 -24.32 -1.38 -3.78
C GLN A 177 -24.92 -0.07 -3.26
N ARG A 178 -24.07 0.91 -2.93
CA ARG A 178 -24.50 2.15 -2.27
C ARG A 178 -24.78 3.28 -3.24
N TRP A 179 -24.02 3.35 -4.33
CA TRP A 179 -23.99 4.49 -5.25
C TRP A 179 -23.85 4.08 -6.72
N GLY A 180 -24.20 2.85 -7.07
CA GLY A 180 -24.10 2.36 -8.45
C GLY A 180 -25.07 3.07 -9.43
N ASP A 181 -26.05 3.79 -8.91
CA ASP A 181 -26.90 4.69 -9.69
C ASP A 181 -26.13 5.93 -10.20
N ARG A 182 -25.11 6.39 -9.48
CA ARG A 182 -24.36 7.61 -9.83
C ARG A 182 -22.84 7.42 -9.94
N VAL A 183 -22.33 6.19 -9.71
CA VAL A 183 -20.90 5.85 -9.80
C VAL A 183 -20.70 4.70 -10.77
N ASP A 184 -19.86 4.90 -11.79
CA ASP A 184 -19.49 3.83 -12.73
C ASP A 184 -18.46 2.89 -12.10
N THR A 185 -18.93 1.78 -11.60
CA THR A 185 -18.12 0.72 -11.00
C THR A 185 -17.64 -0.33 -12.01
N GLN A 186 -17.94 -0.18 -13.29
CA GLN A 186 -17.49 -1.09 -14.35
C GLN A 186 -16.18 -0.63 -15.03
N ARG A 187 -15.81 0.63 -14.80
CA ARG A 187 -14.57 1.23 -15.30
C ARG A 187 -13.81 1.89 -14.17
N VAL A 188 -13.08 1.07 -13.40
CA VAL A 188 -12.40 1.48 -12.17
C VAL A 188 -10.94 1.79 -12.43
N GLY A 189 -10.50 2.95 -11.96
CA GLY A 189 -9.08 3.29 -11.79
C GLY A 189 -8.62 2.93 -10.38
N LEU A 190 -7.37 2.47 -10.26
CA LEU A 190 -6.76 2.20 -8.96
C LEU A 190 -5.46 3.02 -8.81
N LEU A 191 -5.22 3.55 -7.62
CA LEU A 191 -3.94 4.13 -7.25
C LEU A 191 -3.50 3.54 -5.91
N GLY A 192 -2.30 3.00 -5.86
CA GLY A 192 -1.76 2.39 -4.64
C GLY A 192 -0.30 2.72 -4.40
N GLN A 193 0.06 2.92 -3.15
CA GLN A 193 1.41 3.24 -2.74
C GLN A 193 2.00 2.10 -1.90
N SER A 194 3.27 1.73 -2.14
CA SER A 194 3.99 0.69 -1.41
C SER A 194 3.23 -0.65 -1.48
N LEU A 195 2.75 -1.20 -0.36
CA LEU A 195 1.93 -2.40 -0.30
C LEU A 195 0.58 -2.22 -1.03
N GLY A 196 0.03 -1.00 -1.05
CA GLY A 196 -1.10 -0.65 -1.92
C GLY A 196 -0.74 -0.75 -3.40
N GLY A 197 0.52 -0.46 -3.77
CA GLY A 197 1.05 -0.65 -5.12
C GLY A 197 1.02 -2.11 -5.57
N TYR A 198 1.45 -3.05 -4.70
CA TYR A 198 1.22 -4.48 -4.92
C TYR A 198 -0.27 -4.79 -5.13
N THR A 199 -1.12 -4.26 -4.25
CA THR A 199 -2.55 -4.52 -4.27
C THR A 199 -3.19 -4.14 -5.62
N VAL A 200 -2.88 -2.95 -6.13
CA VAL A 200 -3.47 -2.47 -7.39
C VAL A 200 -2.90 -3.18 -8.62
N THR A 201 -1.62 -3.57 -8.60
CA THR A 201 -1.03 -4.36 -9.70
C THR A 201 -1.62 -5.76 -9.76
N ALA A 202 -1.86 -6.40 -8.60
CA ALA A 202 -2.52 -7.70 -8.52
C ALA A 202 -3.96 -7.65 -9.06
N LEU A 203 -4.73 -6.61 -8.71
CA LEU A 203 -6.08 -6.39 -9.25
C LEU A 203 -6.10 -6.08 -10.76
N ALA A 204 -5.05 -5.45 -11.27
CA ALA A 204 -4.88 -5.22 -12.70
C ALA A 204 -4.52 -6.49 -13.48
N GLY A 205 -4.15 -7.57 -12.78
CA GLY A 205 -3.88 -8.89 -13.37
C GLY A 205 -2.44 -9.37 -13.27
N ALA A 206 -1.58 -8.70 -12.49
CA ALA A 206 -0.27 -9.24 -12.17
C ALA A 206 -0.43 -10.51 -11.31
N GLU A 207 0.31 -11.54 -11.66
CA GLU A 207 0.27 -12.83 -10.97
C GLU A 207 1.44 -12.97 -9.99
N LEU A 208 1.19 -13.71 -8.90
CA LEU A 208 2.21 -14.01 -7.92
C LEU A 208 3.07 -15.20 -8.40
N ASP A 209 4.35 -14.96 -8.61
CA ASP A 209 5.35 -16.01 -8.85
C ASP A 209 5.81 -16.62 -7.53
N TRP A 210 5.00 -17.56 -7.00
CA TRP A 210 5.31 -18.26 -5.76
C TRP A 210 6.65 -19.01 -5.78
N PRO A 211 7.02 -19.75 -6.85
CA PRO A 211 8.34 -20.39 -6.94
C PRO A 211 9.48 -19.39 -6.82
N ASN A 212 9.38 -18.22 -7.45
CA ASN A 212 10.40 -17.19 -7.37
C ASN A 212 10.48 -16.56 -5.98
N LEU A 213 9.32 -16.27 -5.36
CA LEU A 213 9.26 -15.78 -3.99
C LEU A 213 9.92 -16.77 -3.02
N VAL A 214 9.59 -18.06 -3.11
CA VAL A 214 10.19 -19.12 -2.26
C VAL A 214 11.70 -19.17 -2.43
N ARG A 215 12.21 -19.05 -3.66
CA ARG A 215 13.66 -18.97 -3.90
C ARG A 215 14.27 -17.70 -3.27
N GLY A 216 13.62 -16.56 -3.43
CA GLY A 216 14.04 -15.28 -2.83
C GLY A 216 14.04 -15.29 -1.30
N CYS A 217 13.25 -16.18 -0.69
CA CYS A 217 13.18 -16.34 0.76
C CYS A 217 14.28 -17.24 1.35
N GLN A 218 15.03 -17.97 0.54
CA GLN A 218 16.05 -18.91 1.03
C GLN A 218 17.11 -18.26 1.92
N PRO A 219 17.62 -17.06 1.62
CA PRO A 219 18.58 -16.39 2.49
C PRO A 219 18.08 -16.14 3.93
N LEU A 220 16.76 -16.03 4.13
CA LEU A 220 16.17 -15.84 5.47
C LEU A 220 16.26 -17.09 6.36
N ASN A 221 16.56 -18.25 5.80
CA ASN A 221 16.77 -19.50 6.55
C ASN A 221 18.18 -19.57 7.13
N ASP A 222 19.12 -18.73 6.69
CA ASP A 222 20.45 -18.60 7.30
C ASP A 222 20.42 -17.49 8.36
N PRO A 223 20.64 -17.82 9.65
CA PRO A 223 20.68 -16.82 10.72
C PRO A 223 21.75 -15.74 10.54
N ARG A 224 22.75 -15.99 9.69
CA ARG A 224 23.81 -15.04 9.36
C ARG A 224 23.43 -14.10 8.22
N SER A 225 22.34 -14.39 7.54
CA SER A 225 21.85 -13.58 6.42
C SER A 225 21.16 -12.34 6.96
N VAL A 226 21.64 -11.17 6.58
CA VAL A 226 21.00 -9.90 6.89
C VAL A 226 20.16 -9.48 5.70
N VAL A 227 18.85 -9.56 5.86
CA VAL A 227 17.91 -9.09 4.85
C VAL A 227 17.39 -7.73 5.26
N LEU A 228 17.78 -6.70 4.52
CA LEU A 228 17.42 -5.30 4.77
C LEU A 228 16.04 -4.92 4.26
N ASN A 229 15.38 -5.83 3.52
CA ASN A 229 14.04 -5.59 3.01
C ASN A 229 12.97 -6.16 3.97
N PRO A 230 12.39 -5.35 4.87
CA PRO A 230 11.40 -5.83 5.82
C PRO A 230 10.11 -6.33 5.12
N ALA A 231 9.80 -5.81 3.93
CA ALA A 231 8.68 -6.29 3.13
C ALA A 231 8.92 -7.75 2.69
N LEU A 232 10.12 -8.08 2.21
CA LEU A 232 10.50 -9.45 1.85
C LEU A 232 10.43 -10.39 3.05
N VAL A 233 10.93 -9.96 4.22
CA VAL A 233 10.85 -10.76 5.46
C VAL A 233 9.40 -11.12 5.78
N TRP A 234 8.49 -10.19 5.63
CA TRP A 234 7.08 -10.44 5.88
C TRP A 234 6.43 -11.30 4.79
N GLN A 235 6.72 -11.02 3.52
CA GLN A 235 6.25 -11.81 2.38
C GLN A 235 6.68 -13.28 2.51
N CYS A 236 7.90 -13.53 2.95
CA CYS A 236 8.46 -14.87 3.11
C CYS A 236 7.79 -15.71 4.21
N LYS A 237 7.02 -15.12 5.09
CA LYS A 237 6.20 -15.86 6.06
C LYS A 237 4.92 -16.46 5.46
N ALA A 238 4.55 -16.06 4.25
CA ALA A 238 3.34 -16.53 3.57
C ALA A 238 3.48 -17.91 2.89
N PRO A 239 4.60 -18.25 2.19
CA PRO A 239 4.75 -19.56 1.57
C PRO A 239 4.59 -20.68 2.58
N GLY A 240 3.70 -21.63 2.30
CA GLY A 240 3.37 -22.76 3.19
C GLY A 240 2.12 -22.56 4.06
N ARG A 241 1.57 -21.34 4.15
CA ARG A 241 0.34 -21.03 4.89
C ARG A 241 -0.81 -20.58 4.02
N VAL A 242 -0.59 -20.47 2.71
CA VAL A 242 -1.52 -19.81 1.80
C VAL A 242 -1.99 -20.77 0.72
N VAL A 243 -3.26 -20.64 0.37
CA VAL A 243 -3.85 -21.23 -0.83
C VAL A 243 -3.09 -20.70 -2.05
N LYS A 244 -2.81 -21.57 -3.01
CA LYS A 244 -2.04 -21.27 -4.24
C LYS A 244 -2.80 -20.34 -5.23
N GLN A 245 -3.47 -19.33 -4.76
CA GLN A 245 -4.09 -18.33 -5.64
C GLN A 245 -2.98 -17.43 -6.19
N THR A 246 -2.82 -17.41 -7.50
CA THR A 246 -1.80 -16.61 -8.19
C THR A 246 -2.37 -15.33 -8.77
N SER A 247 -3.64 -15.32 -9.15
CA SER A 247 -4.31 -14.18 -9.79
C SER A 247 -5.43 -13.62 -8.93
N PHE A 248 -5.46 -12.29 -8.83
CA PHE A 248 -6.50 -11.49 -8.16
C PHE A 248 -7.17 -10.53 -9.14
N ARG A 249 -7.02 -10.76 -10.43
CA ARG A 249 -7.57 -9.86 -11.45
C ARG A 249 -9.04 -9.55 -11.22
N ASP A 250 -9.38 -8.26 -11.16
CA ASP A 250 -10.75 -7.77 -11.19
C ASP A 250 -11.02 -7.17 -12.58
N PRO A 251 -11.98 -7.70 -13.37
CA PRO A 251 -12.23 -7.24 -14.73
C PRO A 251 -12.76 -5.80 -14.83
N ARG A 252 -13.26 -5.25 -13.73
CA ARG A 252 -13.69 -3.85 -13.62
C ARG A 252 -12.53 -2.87 -13.66
N VAL A 253 -11.32 -3.31 -13.26
CA VAL A 253 -10.12 -2.48 -13.26
C VAL A 253 -9.63 -2.25 -14.70
N LYS A 254 -9.52 -0.97 -15.08
CA LYS A 254 -9.05 -0.55 -16.41
C LYS A 254 -7.71 0.16 -16.35
N VAL A 255 -7.40 0.82 -15.24
CA VAL A 255 -6.14 1.55 -15.03
C VAL A 255 -5.65 1.28 -13.62
N ALA A 256 -4.36 1.04 -13.46
CA ALA A 256 -3.70 0.94 -12.17
C ALA A 256 -2.42 1.76 -12.14
N VAL A 257 -2.28 2.60 -11.13
CA VAL A 257 -1.08 3.39 -10.86
C VAL A 257 -0.45 2.87 -9.56
N ALA A 258 0.71 2.25 -9.70
CA ALA A 258 1.47 1.73 -8.57
C ALA A 258 2.65 2.65 -8.27
N VAL A 259 2.65 3.23 -7.06
CA VAL A 259 3.71 4.12 -6.59
C VAL A 259 4.60 3.34 -5.62
N ASN A 260 5.88 3.18 -5.98
CA ASN A 260 6.87 2.42 -5.21
C ASN A 260 6.33 1.07 -4.71
N PRO A 261 5.82 0.18 -5.59
CA PRO A 261 5.26 -1.11 -5.20
C PRO A 261 6.32 -2.00 -4.51
N VAL A 262 5.90 -2.82 -3.56
CA VAL A 262 6.72 -3.81 -2.85
C VAL A 262 6.44 -5.21 -3.33
#